data_cf47940789e946de5839de6558604940
#
_entry.id   cf47940789e946de5839de6558604940
#
_cell.length_a   1.000
_cell.length_b   1.000
_cell.length_c   1.000
_cell.angle_alpha   90.00
_cell.angle_beta   90.00
_cell.angle_gamma   90.00
#
_symmetry.space_group_name_H-M   'P 1'
#
loop_
_entity.id
_entity.type
_entity.pdbx_description
1 polymer ?
#
loop_
_entity_poly.entity_id
_entity_poly.type
_entity_poly.pdbx_seq_one_letter_code
_entity_poly.pdbx_strand_id
1 'polypeptide(L)'
;MFVLHEIEQSQVDSDIQLFFKHSFSETAGCLGGLDNWPTREQLDLLCERAAGLFVYAMATIKFINHRTKDPKEQLDCLLQLPESTVYEGKAKLKPNTTLDSLYLSILQEAFGDNYPEDDPQTQSILGAIVLAVNPLSSSTIATLLGLSVKGVFLQLSAIHSLLILQEDVNHPAQPFHKSFPDFITDPTRCMNPRFHIFPPDHHSELLIGCLKLMNQRLERNMCRLPDGVANSEVDNLWERVEQHIDHSLRYACQSWHKHLIGLHTAPAPRPRITSVLHQFLEEKFLFWLEVLSVLGTARDAVDALGVAGKWLEVC
;
A
#
# COMPACT_ATOMS: atom_id res chain seq x y z
N MET A 1 28.82 15.56 3.90
CA MET A 1 27.41 15.45 3.47
C MET A 1 27.45 15.37 1.96
N PHE A 2 27.38 14.16 1.39
CA PHE A 2 27.39 13.98 -0.07
C PHE A 2 26.02 14.38 -0.59
N VAL A 3 25.99 15.27 -1.57
CA VAL A 3 24.77 15.72 -2.23
C VAL A 3 24.53 14.78 -3.40
N LEU A 4 23.42 14.03 -3.38
CA LEU A 4 23.03 13.04 -4.41
C LEU A 4 22.97 13.59 -5.86
N HIS A 5 23.09 14.89 -6.05
CA HIS A 5 23.05 15.55 -7.36
C HIS A 5 24.42 15.62 -8.09
N GLU A 6 25.49 15.08 -7.50
CA GLU A 6 26.84 15.12 -8.07
C GLU A 6 27.28 13.77 -8.71
N ILE A 7 26.41 12.74 -8.71
CA ILE A 7 26.74 11.45 -9.36
C ILE A 7 26.43 11.60 -10.85
N GLU A 8 27.47 11.38 -11.68
CA GLU A 8 27.30 11.40 -13.15
C GLU A 8 26.30 10.30 -13.60
N GLN A 9 25.40 10.62 -14.50
CA GLN A 9 24.42 9.67 -15.04
C GLN A 9 25.07 8.40 -15.57
N SER A 10 26.21 8.51 -16.21
CA SER A 10 27.02 7.37 -16.69
C SER A 10 27.41 6.38 -15.61
N GLN A 11 27.67 6.86 -14.38
CA GLN A 11 27.99 6.00 -13.25
C GLN A 11 26.74 5.28 -12.75
N VAL A 12 25.60 5.98 -12.65
CA VAL A 12 24.31 5.37 -12.26
C VAL A 12 23.90 4.28 -13.24
N ASP A 13 24.04 4.54 -14.55
CA ASP A 13 23.72 3.56 -15.60
C ASP A 13 24.65 2.32 -15.52
N SER A 14 25.94 2.52 -15.22
CA SER A 14 26.90 1.44 -15.01
C SER A 14 26.56 0.60 -13.77
N ASP A 15 26.15 1.24 -12.69
CA ASP A 15 25.73 0.57 -11.45
C ASP A 15 24.44 -0.24 -11.65
N ILE A 16 23.49 0.29 -12.39
CA ILE A 16 22.25 -0.42 -12.77
C ILE A 16 22.58 -1.64 -13.64
N GLN A 17 23.49 -1.49 -14.60
CA GLN A 17 23.92 -2.63 -15.44
C GLN A 17 24.59 -3.71 -14.58
N LEU A 18 25.44 -3.32 -13.63
CA LEU A 18 26.07 -4.26 -12.71
C LEU A 18 25.04 -4.97 -11.84
N PHE A 19 24.07 -4.22 -11.30
CA PHE A 19 22.99 -4.77 -10.52
C PHE A 19 22.17 -5.82 -11.31
N PHE A 20 21.77 -5.52 -12.54
CA PHE A 20 21.08 -6.48 -13.41
C PHE A 20 21.92 -7.73 -13.66
N LYS A 21 23.20 -7.58 -14.04
CA LYS A 21 24.11 -8.71 -14.27
C LYS A 21 24.21 -9.62 -13.06
N HIS A 22 24.40 -9.03 -11.87
CA HIS A 22 24.49 -9.80 -10.62
C HIS A 22 23.18 -10.54 -10.32
N SER A 23 22.04 -9.84 -10.35
CA SER A 23 20.74 -10.42 -10.03
C SER A 23 20.33 -11.52 -11.01
N PHE A 24 20.61 -11.37 -12.31
CA PHE A 24 20.35 -12.41 -13.30
C PHE A 24 21.29 -13.61 -13.15
N SER A 25 22.54 -13.39 -12.76
CA SER A 25 23.49 -14.48 -12.45
C SER A 25 23.00 -15.32 -11.27
N GLU A 26 22.48 -14.69 -10.22
CA GLU A 26 21.88 -15.41 -9.09
C GLU A 26 20.65 -16.21 -9.52
N THR A 27 19.78 -15.61 -10.31
CA THR A 27 18.56 -16.27 -10.84
C THR A 27 18.95 -17.47 -11.73
N ALA A 28 19.89 -17.30 -12.64
CA ALA A 28 20.37 -18.37 -13.50
C ALA A 28 21.01 -19.51 -12.70
N GLY A 29 21.76 -19.21 -11.66
CA GLY A 29 22.36 -20.18 -10.74
C GLY A 29 21.32 -21.04 -10.02
N CYS A 30 20.20 -20.45 -9.59
CA CYS A 30 19.09 -21.15 -8.96
C CYS A 30 18.33 -22.09 -9.93
N LEU A 31 18.37 -21.81 -11.24
CA LEU A 31 17.67 -22.57 -12.28
C LEU A 31 18.55 -23.68 -12.94
N GLY A 32 19.70 -23.96 -12.36
CA GLY A 32 20.59 -25.05 -12.86
C GLY A 32 21.53 -24.65 -13.98
N GLY A 33 21.81 -23.37 -14.13
CA GLY A 33 22.74 -22.80 -15.10
C GLY A 33 22.05 -22.55 -16.46
N LEU A 34 21.65 -21.31 -16.69
CA LEU A 34 21.13 -20.85 -17.97
C LEU A 34 22.29 -20.20 -18.74
N ASP A 35 22.92 -20.93 -19.67
CA ASP A 35 23.98 -20.37 -20.48
C ASP A 35 23.45 -19.20 -21.34
N ASN A 36 24.12 -18.05 -21.25
CA ASN A 36 23.83 -16.83 -22.00
C ASN A 36 22.42 -16.20 -21.77
N TRP A 37 21.84 -16.36 -20.58
CA TRP A 37 20.59 -15.70 -20.23
C TRP A 37 20.80 -14.71 -19.07
N PRO A 38 20.24 -13.49 -19.14
CA PRO A 38 19.62 -12.88 -20.33
C PRO A 38 20.62 -12.61 -21.43
N THR A 39 20.15 -12.43 -22.66
CA THR A 39 21.04 -12.03 -23.77
C THR A 39 21.58 -10.63 -23.54
N ARG A 40 22.67 -10.28 -24.23
CA ARG A 40 23.24 -8.94 -24.12
C ARG A 40 22.25 -7.87 -24.57
N GLU A 41 21.50 -8.12 -25.63
CA GLU A 41 20.48 -7.22 -26.16
C GLU A 41 19.34 -7.01 -25.16
N GLN A 42 18.89 -8.07 -24.47
CA GLN A 42 17.87 -7.98 -23.43
C GLN A 42 18.36 -7.13 -22.25
N LEU A 43 19.61 -7.32 -21.84
CA LEU A 43 20.20 -6.56 -20.75
C LEU A 43 20.37 -5.08 -21.11
N ASP A 44 20.87 -4.79 -22.32
CA ASP A 44 21.07 -3.41 -22.79
C ASP A 44 19.71 -2.68 -22.86
N LEU A 45 18.66 -3.35 -23.35
CA LEU A 45 17.29 -2.80 -23.39
C LEU A 45 16.74 -2.53 -22.00
N LEU A 46 16.97 -3.40 -21.00
CA LEU A 46 16.55 -3.16 -19.62
C LEU A 46 17.27 -1.95 -19.01
N CYS A 47 18.57 -1.79 -19.29
CA CYS A 47 19.34 -0.64 -18.84
C CYS A 47 18.83 0.67 -19.46
N GLU A 48 18.50 0.66 -20.75
CA GLU A 48 17.91 1.79 -21.45
C GLU A 48 16.55 2.16 -20.84
N ARG A 49 15.67 1.17 -20.62
CA ARG A 49 14.36 1.38 -19.98
C ARG A 49 14.46 1.84 -18.55
N ALA A 50 15.48 1.45 -17.80
CA ALA A 50 15.71 1.91 -16.44
C ALA A 50 16.01 3.42 -16.38
N ALA A 51 16.63 3.98 -17.42
CA ALA A 51 16.89 5.43 -17.57
C ALA A 51 17.49 6.06 -16.29
N GLY A 52 18.41 5.35 -15.61
CA GLY A 52 19.01 5.76 -14.35
C GLY A 52 18.15 5.58 -13.10
N LEU A 53 16.99 4.90 -13.19
CA LEU A 53 16.11 4.66 -12.06
C LEU A 53 16.35 3.27 -11.44
N PHE A 54 17.03 3.19 -10.31
CA PHE A 54 17.20 1.93 -9.58
C PHE A 54 15.89 1.27 -9.18
N VAL A 55 14.85 2.06 -8.90
CA VAL A 55 13.53 1.50 -8.55
C VAL A 55 12.94 0.70 -9.72
N TYR A 56 13.18 1.11 -10.97
CA TYR A 56 12.81 0.33 -12.15
C TYR A 56 13.55 -1.02 -12.16
N ALA A 57 14.87 -1.00 -11.99
CA ALA A 57 15.68 -2.21 -12.01
C ALA A 57 15.25 -3.19 -10.90
N MET A 58 15.02 -2.69 -9.69
CA MET A 58 14.58 -3.52 -8.57
C MET A 58 13.18 -4.10 -8.77
N ALA A 59 12.22 -3.31 -9.25
CA ALA A 59 10.87 -3.79 -9.54
C ALA A 59 10.88 -4.85 -10.65
N THR A 60 11.70 -4.63 -11.69
CA THR A 60 11.92 -5.59 -12.79
C THR A 60 12.46 -6.92 -12.28
N ILE A 61 13.52 -6.93 -11.50
CA ILE A 61 14.09 -8.17 -10.96
C ILE A 61 13.11 -8.90 -10.04
N LYS A 62 12.40 -8.18 -9.16
CA LYS A 62 11.35 -8.78 -8.32
C LYS A 62 10.23 -9.40 -9.15
N PHE A 63 9.83 -8.75 -10.24
CA PHE A 63 8.80 -9.24 -11.14
C PHE A 63 9.25 -10.52 -11.87
N ILE A 64 10.46 -10.53 -12.42
CA ILE A 64 11.04 -11.69 -13.12
C ILE A 64 11.21 -12.87 -12.16
N ASN A 65 11.63 -12.64 -10.92
CA ASN A 65 11.88 -13.69 -9.92
C ASN A 65 10.60 -14.12 -9.16
N HIS A 66 9.43 -14.00 -9.78
CA HIS A 66 8.20 -14.50 -9.18
C HIS A 66 8.26 -16.02 -8.98
N ARG A 67 8.03 -16.49 -7.73
CA ARG A 67 8.24 -17.89 -7.31
C ARG A 67 7.49 -18.95 -8.14
N THR A 68 6.37 -18.59 -8.75
CA THR A 68 5.48 -19.53 -9.46
C THR A 68 5.55 -19.41 -10.97
N LYS A 69 6.41 -18.55 -11.50
CA LYS A 69 6.51 -18.26 -12.93
C LYS A 69 7.93 -18.52 -13.45
N ASP A 70 8.05 -18.84 -14.75
CA ASP A 70 9.35 -18.99 -15.40
C ASP A 70 9.98 -17.60 -15.60
N PRO A 71 11.19 -17.35 -15.05
CA PRO A 71 11.86 -16.07 -15.22
C PRO A 71 12.14 -15.66 -16.66
N LYS A 72 12.31 -16.63 -17.58
CA LYS A 72 12.48 -16.33 -19.02
C LYS A 72 11.19 -15.78 -19.62
N GLU A 73 10.07 -16.46 -19.36
CA GLU A 73 8.76 -16.00 -19.82
C GLU A 73 8.41 -14.62 -19.26
N GLN A 74 8.73 -14.37 -17.97
CA GLN A 74 8.51 -13.09 -17.35
C GLN A 74 9.36 -11.96 -17.98
N LEU A 75 10.63 -12.25 -18.29
CA LEU A 75 11.49 -11.30 -18.98
C LEU A 75 10.96 -11.01 -20.38
N ASP A 76 10.60 -12.03 -21.14
CA ASP A 76 10.09 -11.88 -22.50
C ASP A 76 8.76 -11.12 -22.51
N CYS A 77 7.86 -11.39 -21.56
CA CYS A 77 6.63 -10.65 -21.38
C CYS A 77 6.93 -9.16 -21.13
N LEU A 78 7.85 -8.85 -20.21
CA LEU A 78 8.23 -7.47 -19.91
C LEU A 78 8.83 -6.73 -21.11
N LEU A 79 9.66 -7.41 -21.90
CA LEU A 79 10.33 -6.79 -23.06
C LEU A 79 9.40 -6.60 -24.26
N GLN A 80 8.34 -7.41 -24.40
CA GLN A 80 7.33 -7.29 -25.46
C GLN A 80 6.32 -6.16 -25.18
N LEU A 81 6.29 -5.61 -23.95
CA LEU A 81 5.41 -4.50 -23.64
C LEU A 81 5.76 -3.29 -24.52
N PRO A 82 4.78 -2.69 -25.19
CA PRO A 82 5.03 -1.52 -26.01
C PRO A 82 5.62 -0.43 -25.13
N GLU A 83 6.71 0.16 -25.57
CA GLU A 83 7.17 1.43 -25.03
C GLU A 83 5.98 2.38 -25.12
N SER A 84 5.42 2.75 -23.98
CA SER A 84 4.19 3.52 -23.80
C SER A 84 3.62 4.07 -25.10
N THR A 85 2.35 3.82 -25.40
CA THR A 85 1.63 4.43 -26.51
C THR A 85 1.99 5.91 -26.56
N VAL A 86 2.96 6.22 -27.41
CA VAL A 86 3.35 7.59 -27.72
C VAL A 86 2.13 8.18 -28.41
N TYR A 87 1.38 9.01 -27.70
CA TYR A 87 0.57 9.98 -28.39
C TYR A 87 1.54 10.79 -29.25
N GLU A 88 1.39 10.66 -30.56
CA GLU A 88 2.20 11.31 -31.57
C GLU A 88 2.31 12.81 -31.30
N GLY A 89 3.46 13.23 -30.77
CA GLY A 89 3.76 14.63 -30.53
C GLY A 89 5.12 14.76 -29.84
N LYS A 90 6.17 15.03 -30.63
CA LYS A 90 7.56 15.36 -30.30
C LYS A 90 7.77 15.94 -28.88
N ALA A 91 7.76 15.13 -27.85
CA ALA A 91 8.23 15.51 -26.52
C ALA A 91 9.18 14.42 -26.02
N LYS A 92 10.39 14.82 -25.58
CA LYS A 92 11.34 13.92 -24.91
C LYS A 92 10.60 13.18 -23.79
N LEU A 93 10.64 11.85 -23.81
CA LEU A 93 10.09 10.99 -22.78
C LEU A 93 10.48 11.52 -21.39
N LYS A 94 9.49 11.85 -20.57
CA LYS A 94 9.76 12.20 -19.18
C LYS A 94 10.25 10.93 -18.47
N PRO A 95 11.22 10.99 -17.55
CA PRO A 95 11.81 9.81 -16.89
C PRO A 95 10.77 8.89 -16.20
N ASN A 96 9.61 9.42 -15.84
CA ASN A 96 8.53 8.68 -15.19
C ASN A 96 7.71 7.78 -16.13
N THR A 97 7.73 7.98 -17.45
CA THR A 97 6.85 7.24 -18.38
C THR A 97 7.21 5.75 -18.43
N THR A 98 8.49 5.41 -18.38
CA THR A 98 8.96 4.01 -18.41
C THR A 98 8.62 3.27 -17.13
N LEU A 99 8.78 3.93 -15.97
CA LEU A 99 8.42 3.38 -14.68
C LEU A 99 6.90 3.20 -14.54
N ASP A 100 6.11 4.17 -15.02
CA ASP A 100 4.66 4.12 -15.02
C ASP A 100 4.14 2.98 -15.91
N SER A 101 4.78 2.77 -17.07
CA SER A 101 4.48 1.65 -17.96
C SER A 101 4.79 0.30 -17.30
N LEU A 102 5.90 0.19 -16.56
CA LEU A 102 6.24 -1.01 -15.79
C LEU A 102 5.17 -1.29 -14.72
N TYR A 103 4.75 -0.28 -13.95
CA TYR A 103 3.72 -0.44 -12.94
C TYR A 103 2.40 -0.89 -13.55
N LEU A 104 1.98 -0.24 -14.64
CA LEU A 104 0.75 -0.62 -15.33
C LEU A 104 0.80 -2.06 -15.83
N SER A 105 1.92 -2.47 -16.38
CA SER A 105 2.12 -3.83 -16.90
C SER A 105 2.06 -4.89 -15.81
N ILE A 106 2.69 -4.62 -14.66
CA ILE A 106 2.63 -5.51 -13.50
C ILE A 106 1.18 -5.65 -13.01
N LEU A 107 0.43 -4.54 -12.95
CA LEU A 107 -0.98 -4.57 -12.55
C LEU A 107 -1.85 -5.30 -13.57
N GLN A 108 -1.61 -5.10 -14.87
CA GLN A 108 -2.35 -5.78 -15.93
C GLN A 108 -2.09 -7.30 -15.94
N GLU A 109 -0.85 -7.71 -15.70
CA GLU A 109 -0.52 -9.13 -15.62
C GLU A 109 -1.12 -9.77 -14.35
N ALA A 110 -1.05 -9.07 -13.22
CA ALA A 110 -1.58 -9.55 -11.96
C ALA A 110 -3.11 -9.68 -11.96
N PHE A 111 -3.80 -8.72 -12.57
CA PHE A 111 -5.26 -8.57 -12.53
C PHE A 111 -5.92 -8.53 -13.91
N GLY A 112 -5.24 -9.06 -14.96
CA GLY A 112 -5.73 -9.10 -16.33
C GLY A 112 -6.94 -10.01 -16.53
N ASP A 113 -6.82 -10.94 -17.48
CA ASP A 113 -7.94 -11.74 -18.02
C ASP A 113 -8.70 -12.61 -17.00
N ASN A 114 -8.10 -12.89 -15.83
CA ASN A 114 -8.69 -13.75 -14.80
C ASN A 114 -9.53 -12.97 -13.75
N TYR A 115 -9.57 -11.65 -13.84
CA TYR A 115 -10.33 -10.80 -12.93
C TYR A 115 -11.40 -10.04 -13.71
N PRO A 116 -12.62 -9.87 -13.16
CA PRO A 116 -13.64 -9.03 -13.78
C PRO A 116 -13.11 -7.62 -14.05
N GLU A 117 -13.49 -7.01 -15.19
CA GLU A 117 -13.07 -5.63 -15.51
C GLU A 117 -13.45 -4.63 -14.42
N ASP A 118 -14.59 -4.87 -13.75
CA ASP A 118 -15.12 -4.05 -12.66
C ASP A 118 -15.03 -4.82 -11.32
N ASP A 119 -13.83 -5.26 -10.91
CA ASP A 119 -13.67 -5.83 -9.58
C ASP A 119 -13.40 -4.73 -8.53
N PRO A 120 -14.43 -4.29 -7.78
CA PRO A 120 -14.28 -3.25 -6.77
C PRO A 120 -13.36 -3.69 -5.62
N GLN A 121 -13.17 -5.00 -5.41
CA GLN A 121 -12.30 -5.50 -4.33
C GLN A 121 -10.85 -5.21 -4.63
N THR A 122 -10.40 -5.35 -5.88
CA THR A 122 -9.03 -5.03 -6.28
C THR A 122 -8.73 -3.55 -6.03
N GLN A 123 -9.61 -2.63 -6.43
CA GLN A 123 -9.43 -1.21 -6.17
C GLN A 123 -9.42 -0.89 -4.66
N SER A 124 -10.33 -1.47 -3.88
CA SER A 124 -10.37 -1.28 -2.43
C SER A 124 -9.09 -1.77 -1.74
N ILE A 125 -8.54 -2.92 -2.16
CA ILE A 125 -7.28 -3.45 -1.62
C ILE A 125 -6.09 -2.58 -2.03
N LEU A 126 -6.00 -2.15 -3.30
CA LEU A 126 -4.96 -1.23 -3.78
C LEU A 126 -5.06 0.12 -3.05
N GLY A 127 -6.26 0.66 -2.90
CA GLY A 127 -6.52 1.88 -2.14
C GLY A 127 -6.07 1.75 -0.68
N ALA A 128 -6.39 0.62 -0.04
CA ALA A 128 -5.99 0.38 1.35
C ALA A 128 -4.46 0.33 1.50
N ILE A 129 -3.74 -0.35 0.59
CA ILE A 129 -2.28 -0.48 0.71
C ILE A 129 -1.54 0.83 0.42
N VAL A 130 -2.05 1.70 -0.46
CA VAL A 130 -1.36 2.95 -0.83
C VAL A 130 -1.76 4.15 0.02
N LEU A 131 -2.95 4.12 0.66
CA LEU A 131 -3.48 5.22 1.47
C LEU A 131 -3.45 4.95 2.97
N ALA A 132 -2.99 3.76 3.39
CA ALA A 132 -2.83 3.45 4.80
C ALA A 132 -1.90 4.46 5.49
N VAL A 133 -2.30 4.91 6.67
CA VAL A 133 -1.50 5.83 7.51
C VAL A 133 -0.21 5.16 7.99
N ASN A 134 -0.34 3.89 8.34
CA ASN A 134 0.77 2.99 8.70
C ASN A 134 0.59 1.69 7.89
N PRO A 135 1.65 0.95 7.62
CA PRO A 135 1.57 -0.32 6.91
C PRO A 135 0.55 -1.28 7.53
N LEU A 136 -0.31 -1.86 6.69
CA LEU A 136 -1.37 -2.77 7.10
C LEU A 136 -1.04 -4.21 6.71
N SER A 137 -1.39 -5.16 7.58
CA SER A 137 -1.34 -6.57 7.24
C SER A 137 -2.55 -6.99 6.40
N SER A 138 -2.42 -8.12 5.69
CA SER A 138 -3.53 -8.69 4.91
C SER A 138 -4.76 -8.95 5.79
N SER A 139 -4.56 -9.39 7.05
CA SER A 139 -5.63 -9.60 8.02
C SER A 139 -6.31 -8.30 8.43
N THR A 140 -5.54 -7.22 8.62
CA THR A 140 -6.10 -5.91 8.95
C THR A 140 -6.89 -5.32 7.78
N ILE A 141 -6.35 -5.36 6.55
CA ILE A 141 -7.06 -4.91 5.35
C ILE A 141 -8.38 -5.68 5.18
N ALA A 142 -8.32 -7.01 5.32
CA ALA A 142 -9.51 -7.86 5.23
C ALA A 142 -10.58 -7.48 6.27
N THR A 143 -10.17 -7.23 7.51
CA THR A 143 -11.07 -6.82 8.59
C THR A 143 -11.73 -5.46 8.30
N LEU A 144 -10.96 -4.46 7.87
CA LEU A 144 -11.46 -3.11 7.59
C LEU A 144 -12.40 -3.07 6.38
N LEU A 145 -12.10 -3.85 5.34
CA LEU A 145 -12.89 -3.88 4.10
C LEU A 145 -14.00 -4.93 4.11
N GLY A 146 -14.06 -5.81 5.11
CA GLY A 146 -15.03 -6.91 5.18
C GLY A 146 -14.76 -8.01 4.15
N LEU A 147 -13.51 -8.28 3.82
CA LEU A 147 -13.06 -9.24 2.82
C LEU A 147 -12.46 -10.51 3.47
N SER A 148 -12.21 -11.54 2.67
CA SER A 148 -11.50 -12.72 3.15
C SER A 148 -9.99 -12.45 3.24
N VAL A 149 -9.35 -12.85 4.34
CA VAL A 149 -7.89 -12.70 4.54
C VAL A 149 -7.11 -13.38 3.41
N LYS A 150 -7.53 -14.61 3.02
CA LYS A 150 -6.89 -15.34 1.92
C LYS A 150 -7.01 -14.60 0.59
N GLY A 151 -8.17 -14.00 0.30
CA GLY A 151 -8.39 -13.21 -0.93
C GLY A 151 -7.49 -12.00 -0.99
N VAL A 152 -7.41 -11.22 0.10
CA VAL A 152 -6.52 -10.06 0.21
C VAL A 152 -5.05 -10.49 0.04
N PHE A 153 -4.61 -11.53 0.74
CA PHE A 153 -3.22 -12.01 0.65
C PHE A 153 -2.85 -12.45 -0.76
N LEU A 154 -3.74 -13.17 -1.46
CA LEU A 154 -3.51 -13.60 -2.85
C LEU A 154 -3.38 -12.41 -3.81
N GLN A 155 -4.22 -11.39 -3.67
CA GLN A 155 -4.14 -10.19 -4.50
C GLN A 155 -2.86 -9.39 -4.24
N LEU A 156 -2.46 -9.20 -2.96
CA LEU A 156 -1.19 -8.55 -2.63
C LEU A 156 0.02 -9.36 -3.11
N SER A 157 -0.06 -10.70 -3.05
CA SER A 157 0.99 -11.58 -3.55
C SER A 157 1.16 -11.48 -5.08
N ALA A 158 0.08 -11.26 -5.82
CA ALA A 158 0.14 -11.09 -7.27
C ALA A 158 0.96 -9.85 -7.70
N ILE A 159 1.00 -8.82 -6.85
CA ILE A 159 1.79 -7.59 -7.05
C ILE A 159 2.98 -7.48 -6.09
N HIS A 160 3.50 -8.60 -5.59
CA HIS A 160 4.62 -8.64 -4.62
C HIS A 160 5.86 -7.85 -5.09
N SER A 161 6.06 -7.71 -6.42
CA SER A 161 7.15 -6.94 -6.99
C SER A 161 7.06 -5.42 -6.69
N LEU A 162 5.85 -4.93 -6.42
CA LEU A 162 5.57 -3.54 -6.05
C LEU A 162 5.53 -3.32 -4.53
N LEU A 163 5.58 -4.40 -3.74
CA LEU A 163 5.37 -4.37 -2.31
C LEU A 163 6.56 -4.96 -1.54
N ILE A 164 6.67 -4.54 -0.28
CA ILE A 164 7.36 -5.28 0.78
C ILE A 164 6.28 -6.14 1.43
N LEU A 165 6.29 -7.43 1.13
CA LEU A 165 5.29 -8.41 1.57
C LEU A 165 6.00 -9.64 2.13
N GLN A 166 5.52 -10.16 3.26
CA GLN A 166 5.96 -11.43 3.84
C GLN A 166 4.86 -12.49 3.70
N GLU A 167 5.21 -13.76 3.90
CA GLU A 167 4.25 -14.89 3.82
C GLU A 167 3.24 -14.91 4.97
N ASP A 168 3.58 -14.27 6.09
CA ASP A 168 2.66 -14.14 7.23
C ASP A 168 1.60 -13.07 6.93
N VAL A 169 0.33 -13.49 6.90
CA VAL A 169 -0.84 -12.62 6.68
C VAL A 169 -1.02 -11.55 7.75
N ASN A 170 -0.37 -11.69 8.91
CA ASN A 170 -0.39 -10.72 10.00
C ASN A 170 0.79 -9.74 9.93
N HIS A 171 1.77 -10.01 9.06
CA HIS A 171 2.87 -9.08 8.86
C HIS A 171 2.43 -7.90 8.00
N PRO A 172 2.78 -6.65 8.38
CA PRO A 172 2.44 -5.47 7.60
C PRO A 172 3.04 -5.49 6.19
N ALA A 173 2.23 -5.18 5.19
CA ALA A 173 2.63 -4.95 3.81
C ALA A 173 2.64 -3.46 3.50
N GLN A 174 3.54 -3.02 2.62
CA GLN A 174 3.62 -1.63 2.20
C GLN A 174 4.21 -1.51 0.78
N PRO A 175 3.93 -0.41 0.07
CA PRO A 175 4.59 -0.13 -1.19
C PRO A 175 6.11 -0.16 -1.05
N PHE A 176 6.76 -0.81 -2.01
CA PHE A 176 8.21 -0.92 -2.04
C PHE A 176 8.90 0.45 -2.20
N HIS A 177 8.27 1.36 -2.95
CA HIS A 177 8.77 2.70 -3.18
C HIS A 177 7.60 3.68 -3.34
N LYS A 178 7.78 4.93 -2.91
CA LYS A 178 6.74 5.96 -2.95
C LYS A 178 6.22 6.28 -4.36
N SER A 179 7.01 6.05 -5.40
CA SER A 179 6.60 6.33 -6.78
C SER A 179 5.43 5.48 -7.25
N PHE A 180 5.17 4.32 -6.63
CA PHE A 180 4.00 3.50 -6.92
C PHE A 180 2.70 4.14 -6.40
N PRO A 181 2.59 4.56 -5.11
CA PRO A 181 1.47 5.39 -4.67
C PRO A 181 1.29 6.66 -5.50
N ASP A 182 2.38 7.39 -5.80
CA ASP A 182 2.34 8.61 -6.61
C ASP A 182 1.80 8.34 -8.03
N PHE A 183 2.12 7.19 -8.64
CA PHE A 183 1.62 6.77 -9.94
C PHE A 183 0.12 6.45 -9.90
N ILE A 184 -0.28 5.55 -8.99
CA ILE A 184 -1.62 4.97 -9.00
C ILE A 184 -2.71 5.96 -8.57
N THR A 185 -2.35 7.02 -7.83
CA THR A 185 -3.25 8.08 -7.38
C THR A 185 -3.29 9.31 -8.28
N ASP A 186 -2.40 9.41 -9.27
CA ASP A 186 -2.35 10.53 -10.22
C ASP A 186 -3.11 10.17 -11.51
N PRO A 187 -4.25 10.82 -11.83
CA PRO A 187 -5.04 10.52 -13.02
C PRO A 187 -4.32 10.83 -14.34
N THR A 188 -3.26 11.65 -14.31
CA THR A 188 -2.45 11.95 -15.50
C THR A 188 -1.39 10.89 -15.78
N ARG A 189 -1.05 10.07 -14.78
CA ARG A 189 -0.08 8.98 -14.86
C ARG A 189 -0.77 7.62 -14.99
N CYS A 190 -1.70 7.30 -14.10
CA CYS A 190 -2.52 6.10 -14.15
C CYS A 190 -3.85 6.40 -14.85
N MET A 191 -3.84 6.40 -16.18
CA MET A 191 -5.04 6.67 -16.99
C MET A 191 -5.97 5.45 -17.10
N ASN A 192 -5.56 4.28 -16.63
CA ASN A 192 -6.42 3.09 -16.63
C ASN A 192 -7.41 3.18 -15.45
N PRO A 193 -8.74 3.35 -15.71
CA PRO A 193 -9.74 3.54 -14.67
C PRO A 193 -9.85 2.33 -13.73
N ARG A 194 -9.45 1.16 -14.18
CA ARG A 194 -9.46 -0.07 -13.39
C ARG A 194 -8.46 -0.03 -12.23
N PHE A 195 -7.33 0.65 -12.41
CA PHE A 195 -6.26 0.70 -11.41
C PHE A 195 -6.12 2.06 -10.75
N HIS A 196 -6.61 3.12 -11.39
CA HIS A 196 -6.54 4.46 -10.80
C HIS A 196 -7.29 4.51 -9.47
N ILE A 197 -6.59 4.94 -8.43
CA ILE A 197 -7.13 5.12 -7.09
C ILE A 197 -7.49 6.59 -6.89
N PHE A 198 -8.77 6.87 -6.71
CA PHE A 198 -9.22 8.20 -6.31
C PHE A 198 -9.20 8.29 -4.77
N PRO A 199 -8.22 9.02 -4.16
CA PRO A 199 -7.98 8.95 -2.73
C PRO A 199 -9.21 9.21 -1.84
N PRO A 200 -10.11 10.18 -2.13
CA PRO A 200 -11.27 10.43 -1.27
C PRO A 200 -12.22 9.25 -1.13
N ASP A 201 -12.39 8.43 -2.17
CA ASP A 201 -13.32 7.28 -2.09
C ASP A 201 -12.74 6.18 -1.22
N HIS A 202 -11.47 5.87 -1.37
CA HIS A 202 -10.81 4.84 -0.57
C HIS A 202 -10.52 5.30 0.87
N HIS A 203 -10.25 6.58 1.11
CA HIS A 203 -10.27 7.13 2.47
C HIS A 203 -11.65 6.98 3.13
N SER A 204 -12.74 7.16 2.36
CA SER A 204 -14.11 6.92 2.84
C SER A 204 -14.33 5.46 3.23
N GLU A 205 -13.87 4.51 2.43
CA GLU A 205 -13.98 3.07 2.72
C GLU A 205 -13.22 2.70 4.00
N LEU A 206 -11.95 3.12 4.11
CA LEU A 206 -11.12 2.87 5.28
C LEU A 206 -11.69 3.53 6.54
N LEU A 207 -12.17 4.76 6.46
CA LEU A 207 -12.83 5.46 7.55
C LEU A 207 -14.06 4.69 8.05
N ILE A 208 -14.94 4.29 7.12
CA ILE A 208 -16.14 3.52 7.46
C ILE A 208 -15.75 2.17 8.08
N GLY A 209 -14.72 1.51 7.56
CA GLY A 209 -14.19 0.28 8.12
C GLY A 209 -13.69 0.46 9.55
N CYS A 210 -12.89 1.48 9.80
CA CYS A 210 -12.40 1.83 11.15
C CYS A 210 -13.55 2.11 12.13
N LEU A 211 -14.47 2.98 11.76
CA LEU A 211 -15.60 3.37 12.61
C LEU A 211 -16.53 2.17 12.91
N LYS A 212 -16.83 1.34 11.91
CA LYS A 212 -17.61 0.12 12.11
C LYS A 212 -16.92 -0.86 13.05
N LEU A 213 -15.62 -1.09 12.87
CA LEU A 213 -14.85 -1.97 13.74
C LEU A 213 -14.86 -1.47 15.17
N MET A 214 -14.67 -0.17 15.39
CA MET A 214 -14.73 0.46 16.70
C MET A 214 -16.14 0.36 17.31
N ASN A 215 -17.20 0.63 16.56
CA ASN A 215 -18.58 0.53 17.02
C ASN A 215 -18.94 -0.91 17.44
N GLN A 216 -18.40 -1.91 16.76
CA GLN A 216 -18.67 -3.32 17.06
C GLN A 216 -17.89 -3.84 18.26
N ARG A 217 -16.64 -3.39 18.42
CA ARG A 217 -15.69 -4.07 19.33
C ARG A 217 -15.31 -3.27 20.57
N LEU A 218 -15.42 -1.94 20.54
CA LEU A 218 -15.06 -1.15 21.69
C LEU A 218 -16.03 -1.39 22.85
N GLU A 219 -15.49 -1.72 23.99
CA GLU A 219 -16.22 -1.91 25.25
C GLU A 219 -15.42 -1.39 26.43
N ARG A 220 -16.08 -1.23 27.57
CA ARG A 220 -15.43 -0.74 28.79
C ARG A 220 -14.35 -1.73 29.24
N ASN A 221 -13.19 -1.20 29.60
CA ASN A 221 -12.09 -1.93 30.24
C ASN A 221 -11.67 -3.20 29.47
N MET A 222 -11.46 -3.09 28.17
CA MET A 222 -11.06 -4.20 27.29
C MET A 222 -9.84 -4.97 27.80
N CYS A 223 -8.87 -4.25 28.40
CA CYS A 223 -7.65 -4.85 28.95
C CYS A 223 -7.82 -5.44 30.36
N ARG A 224 -9.05 -5.40 30.92
CA ARG A 224 -9.36 -5.91 32.26
C ARG A 224 -8.45 -5.36 33.34
N LEU A 225 -8.24 -4.05 33.32
CA LEU A 225 -7.41 -3.36 34.29
C LEU A 225 -8.11 -3.27 35.66
N PRO A 226 -7.36 -3.31 36.76
CA PRO A 226 -7.93 -3.09 38.08
C PRO A 226 -8.41 -1.66 38.23
N ASP A 227 -9.56 -1.48 38.91
CA ASP A 227 -10.12 -0.15 39.15
C ASP A 227 -9.21 0.71 40.04
N GLY A 228 -9.06 1.98 39.69
CA GLY A 228 -8.34 2.97 40.49
C GLY A 228 -6.81 2.88 40.46
N VAL A 229 -6.26 2.06 39.58
CA VAL A 229 -4.80 1.92 39.37
C VAL A 229 -4.38 2.68 38.13
N ALA A 230 -3.30 3.43 38.21
CA ALA A 230 -2.76 4.12 37.04
C ALA A 230 -2.13 3.12 36.07
N ASN A 231 -2.17 3.39 34.74
CA ASN A 231 -1.58 2.50 33.72
C ASN A 231 -0.10 2.19 33.98
N SER A 232 0.64 3.13 34.56
CA SER A 232 2.07 2.96 34.94
C SER A 232 2.30 1.97 36.08
N GLU A 233 1.26 1.65 36.85
CA GLU A 233 1.31 0.75 38.00
C GLU A 233 0.75 -0.63 37.70
N VAL A 234 0.24 -0.83 36.47
CA VAL A 234 -0.31 -2.12 36.04
C VAL A 234 0.81 -3.02 35.55
N ASP A 235 1.03 -4.12 36.26
CA ASP A 235 1.93 -5.17 35.81
C ASP A 235 1.44 -5.77 34.49
N ASN A 236 2.38 -5.98 33.57
CA ASN A 236 2.10 -6.63 32.27
C ASN A 236 1.04 -5.90 31.42
N LEU A 237 0.94 -4.56 31.53
CA LEU A 237 -0.02 -3.78 30.75
C LEU A 237 0.08 -4.08 29.25
N TRP A 238 1.31 -4.13 28.71
CA TRP A 238 1.50 -4.37 27.28
C TRP A 238 1.04 -5.76 26.85
N GLU A 239 1.28 -6.79 27.64
CA GLU A 239 0.80 -8.15 27.37
C GLU A 239 -0.75 -8.20 27.33
N ARG A 240 -1.41 -7.48 28.25
CA ARG A 240 -2.87 -7.36 28.24
C ARG A 240 -3.38 -6.64 27.00
N VAL A 241 -2.69 -5.58 26.58
CA VAL A 241 -3.01 -4.84 25.34
C VAL A 241 -2.87 -5.78 24.13
N GLU A 242 -1.80 -6.57 24.05
CA GLU A 242 -1.58 -7.54 22.96
C GLU A 242 -2.69 -8.61 22.89
N GLN A 243 -3.17 -9.07 24.03
CA GLN A 243 -4.21 -10.11 24.11
C GLN A 243 -5.61 -9.60 23.75
N HIS A 244 -5.94 -8.33 24.04
CA HIS A 244 -7.31 -7.85 23.96
C HIS A 244 -7.54 -6.82 22.83
N ILE A 245 -6.50 -6.14 22.38
CA ILE A 245 -6.59 -5.11 21.33
C ILE A 245 -5.68 -5.51 20.17
N ASP A 246 -6.23 -6.16 19.16
CA ASP A 246 -5.47 -6.60 17.99
C ASP A 246 -5.05 -5.43 17.09
N HIS A 247 -4.18 -5.71 16.13
CA HIS A 247 -3.62 -4.71 15.23
C HIS A 247 -4.68 -3.94 14.44
N SER A 248 -5.78 -4.59 14.04
CA SER A 248 -6.85 -3.96 13.28
C SER A 248 -7.58 -2.90 14.12
N LEU A 249 -7.89 -3.23 15.36
CA LEU A 249 -8.55 -2.30 16.28
C LEU A 249 -7.61 -1.16 16.69
N ARG A 250 -6.32 -1.45 16.93
CA ARG A 250 -5.31 -0.39 17.18
C ARG A 250 -5.23 0.60 16.03
N TYR A 251 -5.11 0.07 14.82
CA TYR A 251 -5.09 0.91 13.62
C TYR A 251 -6.36 1.78 13.53
N ALA A 252 -7.53 1.17 13.70
CA ALA A 252 -8.79 1.89 13.65
C ALA A 252 -8.82 3.02 14.68
N CYS A 253 -8.46 2.76 15.95
CA CYS A 253 -8.46 3.76 17.02
C CYS A 253 -7.50 4.93 16.77
N GLN A 254 -6.35 4.67 16.14
CA GLN A 254 -5.29 5.67 15.93
C GLN A 254 -5.38 6.39 14.60
N SER A 255 -6.12 5.87 13.60
CA SER A 255 -6.02 6.33 12.20
C SER A 255 -7.32 6.85 11.59
N TRP A 256 -8.49 6.57 12.17
CA TRP A 256 -9.78 6.96 11.59
C TRP A 256 -9.86 8.46 11.24
N HIS A 257 -9.38 9.33 12.13
CA HIS A 257 -9.43 10.78 11.92
C HIS A 257 -8.53 11.25 10.77
N LYS A 258 -7.43 10.54 10.49
CA LYS A 258 -6.54 10.84 9.36
C LYS A 258 -7.22 10.51 8.03
N HIS A 259 -8.00 9.42 8.00
CA HIS A 259 -8.84 9.12 6.83
C HIS A 259 -9.97 10.15 6.67
N LEU A 260 -10.51 10.68 7.75
CA LEU A 260 -11.48 11.78 7.69
C LEU A 260 -10.86 13.05 7.08
N ILE A 261 -9.60 13.38 7.41
CA ILE A 261 -8.85 14.47 6.76
C ILE A 261 -8.71 14.23 5.25
N GLY A 262 -8.46 13.00 4.82
CA GLY A 262 -8.33 12.64 3.40
C GLY A 262 -9.57 12.92 2.55
N LEU A 263 -10.70 13.23 3.18
CA LEU A 263 -11.96 13.56 2.49
C LEU A 263 -12.15 15.06 2.21
N HIS A 264 -11.29 15.95 2.70
CA HIS A 264 -11.49 17.40 2.56
C HIS A 264 -11.54 17.90 1.11
N THR A 265 -11.04 17.12 0.16
CA THR A 265 -11.10 17.44 -1.28
C THR A 265 -12.34 16.91 -1.98
N ALA A 266 -13.21 16.16 -1.28
CA ALA A 266 -14.38 15.54 -1.86
C ALA A 266 -15.61 16.47 -1.79
N PRO A 267 -16.32 16.70 -2.90
CA PRO A 267 -17.54 17.45 -2.88
C PRO A 267 -18.66 16.65 -2.20
N ALA A 268 -19.45 17.34 -1.36
CA ALA A 268 -20.73 16.93 -0.78
C ALA A 268 -20.71 16.08 0.51
N PRO A 269 -21.75 16.27 1.35
CA PRO A 269 -21.95 15.48 2.56
C PRO A 269 -22.09 13.99 2.25
N ARG A 270 -21.47 13.14 3.06
CA ARG A 270 -21.52 11.68 2.95
C ARG A 270 -22.35 11.11 4.11
N PRO A 271 -23.69 10.97 3.96
CA PRO A 271 -24.61 10.63 5.06
C PRO A 271 -24.23 9.35 5.81
N ARG A 272 -23.64 8.38 5.09
CA ARG A 272 -23.19 7.12 5.67
C ARG A 272 -22.04 7.33 6.67
N ILE A 273 -21.09 8.22 6.36
CA ILE A 273 -19.98 8.55 7.26
C ILE A 273 -20.51 9.27 8.49
N THR A 274 -21.37 10.29 8.27
CA THR A 274 -21.98 11.07 9.36
C THR A 274 -22.71 10.16 10.34
N SER A 275 -23.53 9.22 9.84
CA SER A 275 -24.27 8.29 10.71
C SER A 275 -23.35 7.39 11.54
N VAL A 276 -22.32 6.78 10.93
CA VAL A 276 -21.41 5.87 11.64
C VAL A 276 -20.52 6.63 12.62
N LEU A 277 -20.14 7.88 12.29
CA LEU A 277 -19.36 8.76 13.17
C LEU A 277 -20.21 9.23 14.37
N HIS A 278 -21.47 9.60 14.17
CA HIS A 278 -22.36 9.93 15.29
C HIS A 278 -22.52 8.76 16.26
N GLN A 279 -22.79 7.58 15.73
CA GLN A 279 -22.90 6.38 16.56
C GLN A 279 -21.62 6.16 17.38
N PHE A 280 -20.45 6.31 16.76
CA PHE A 280 -19.17 6.18 17.47
C PHE A 280 -19.03 7.21 18.61
N LEU A 281 -19.33 8.47 18.32
CA LEU A 281 -19.18 9.55 19.32
C LEU A 281 -20.19 9.42 20.47
N GLU A 282 -21.39 8.95 20.21
CA GLU A 282 -22.43 8.80 21.22
C GLU A 282 -22.24 7.54 22.09
N GLU A 283 -21.87 6.42 21.47
CA GLU A 283 -21.88 5.11 22.16
C GLU A 283 -20.51 4.62 22.58
N LYS A 284 -19.43 4.98 21.85
CA LYS A 284 -18.10 4.36 21.98
C LYS A 284 -16.98 5.30 22.34
N PHE A 285 -17.23 6.58 22.39
CA PHE A 285 -16.22 7.62 22.61
C PHE A 285 -15.36 7.40 23.87
N LEU A 286 -16.00 7.10 25.03
CA LEU A 286 -15.26 6.88 26.26
C LEU A 286 -14.39 5.62 26.22
N PHE A 287 -14.89 4.55 25.59
CA PHE A 287 -14.12 3.30 25.44
C PHE A 287 -12.94 3.49 24.50
N TRP A 288 -13.10 4.33 23.47
CA TRP A 288 -12.01 4.72 22.61
C TRP A 288 -10.93 5.50 23.35
N LEU A 289 -11.30 6.43 24.25
CA LEU A 289 -10.34 7.14 25.09
C LEU A 289 -9.59 6.20 26.05
N GLU A 290 -10.27 5.20 26.61
CA GLU A 290 -9.61 4.13 27.39
C GLU A 290 -8.55 3.41 26.55
N VAL A 291 -8.90 3.02 25.32
CA VAL A 291 -7.96 2.34 24.40
C VAL A 291 -6.77 3.25 24.07
N LEU A 292 -6.99 4.52 23.74
CA LEU A 292 -5.87 5.45 23.48
C LEU A 292 -4.98 5.63 24.71
N SER A 293 -5.57 5.61 25.90
CA SER A 293 -4.83 5.73 27.17
C SER A 293 -3.89 4.54 27.37
N VAL A 294 -4.37 3.30 27.18
CA VAL A 294 -3.52 2.11 27.36
C VAL A 294 -2.49 1.95 26.24
N LEU A 295 -2.76 2.49 25.05
CA LEU A 295 -1.81 2.58 23.95
C LEU A 295 -0.77 3.70 24.12
N GLY A 296 -0.92 4.58 25.12
CA GLY A 296 -0.04 5.73 25.34
C GLY A 296 -0.21 6.87 24.34
N THR A 297 -1.30 6.88 23.57
CA THR A 297 -1.59 7.85 22.49
C THR A 297 -2.79 8.75 22.79
N ALA A 298 -3.14 8.94 24.06
CA ALA A 298 -4.29 9.74 24.49
C ALA A 298 -4.29 11.20 23.95
N ARG A 299 -3.11 11.75 23.62
CA ARG A 299 -2.98 13.10 23.03
C ARG A 299 -3.60 13.17 21.64
N ASP A 300 -3.60 12.09 20.88
CA ASP A 300 -4.16 12.04 19.53
C ASP A 300 -5.68 12.30 19.54
N ALA A 301 -6.33 12.12 20.70
CA ALA A 301 -7.76 12.39 20.85
C ALA A 301 -8.12 13.87 20.59
N VAL A 302 -7.25 14.81 20.95
CA VAL A 302 -7.49 16.24 20.75
C VAL A 302 -7.55 16.57 19.26
N ASP A 303 -6.58 16.06 18.50
CA ASP A 303 -6.53 16.28 17.05
C ASP A 303 -7.71 15.60 16.35
N ALA A 304 -8.04 14.36 16.75
CA ALA A 304 -9.14 13.60 16.19
C ALA A 304 -10.50 14.29 16.40
N LEU A 305 -10.73 14.83 17.61
CA LEU A 305 -11.96 15.57 17.93
C LEU A 305 -12.04 16.91 17.18
N GLY A 306 -10.91 17.61 17.04
CA GLY A 306 -10.83 18.82 16.24
C GLY A 306 -11.19 18.59 14.78
N VAL A 307 -10.77 17.46 14.20
CA VAL A 307 -11.11 17.05 12.84
C VAL A 307 -12.59 16.66 12.72
N ALA A 308 -13.10 15.87 13.67
CA ALA A 308 -14.50 15.44 13.66
C ALA A 308 -15.46 16.63 13.83
N GLY A 309 -15.15 17.58 14.73
CA GLY A 309 -15.95 18.78 14.92
C GLY A 309 -16.06 19.60 13.64
N LYS A 310 -14.93 19.89 12.99
CA LYS A 310 -14.92 20.60 11.70
C LYS A 310 -15.70 19.88 10.61
N TRP A 311 -15.63 18.57 10.57
CA TRP A 311 -16.39 17.77 9.60
C TRP A 311 -17.91 17.90 9.83
N LEU A 312 -18.35 17.79 11.09
CA LEU A 312 -19.76 17.86 11.46
C LEU A 312 -20.37 19.27 11.27
N GLU A 313 -19.55 20.34 11.34
CA GLU A 313 -19.99 21.71 11.06
C GLU A 313 -20.30 21.96 9.57
N VAL A 314 -19.70 21.16 8.68
CA VAL A 314 -19.84 21.31 7.21
C VAL A 314 -20.91 20.39 6.63
N CYS A 315 -21.28 19.34 7.37
CA CYS A 315 -22.32 18.38 6.97
C CYS A 315 -23.72 18.76 7.46
#